data_84c3c79a201380ad35ee0e5080c8c566
#
_entry.id   84c3c79a201380ad35ee0e5080c8c566
#
_cell.length_a   1.000
_cell.length_b   1.000
_cell.length_c   1.000
_cell.angle_alpha   90.00
_cell.angle_beta   90.00
_cell.angle_gamma   90.00
#
_symmetry.space_group_name_H-M   'P 1'
#
loop_
_entity.id
_entity.type
_entity.pdbx_description
1 polymer ?
#
loop_
_entity_poly.entity_id
_entity_poly.type
_entity_poly.pdbx_seq_one_letter_code
_entity_poly.pdbx_strand_id
1 'polypeptide(L)'
;TWQNALDDYLKRNLTIKLRNPEQIQKHKSATISLAQKLSTAFPKGMKTPMKDVETYMVEEFAAVAWPNYSTRVRNLRTLRAVWRSWDRNNQRQRIEFDPFVTVIQDNQGRIQLHETNRRSFTPQEFKHFYASILNEPNEEIKLIGLIMAYCGAPTGEAGGLQRHDVMVSGKVPYIWFRDHKDRIMGKRRQQRIVPLIEPLLGFLRDYLSTVELNKNDPIFPTYGVGKHSSSERSKKLNKHIMNMRRDFDDSQLSPYSLRHTFKDRAAMARVPSSVTEYLMGHVSKESSKTHEKYGTGLPPKELVDWMTAIQEVQDHGHFHGDE
;
A
#
# COMPACT_ATOMS: atom_id res chain seq x y z
N THR A 1 -22.82 -5.55 -27.08
CA THR A 1 -21.76 -4.55 -27.33
C THR A 1 -20.83 -4.39 -26.15
N TRP A 2 -19.68 -3.75 -26.36
CA TRP A 2 -18.73 -3.43 -25.29
C TRP A 2 -19.37 -2.55 -24.20
N GLN A 3 -20.23 -1.59 -24.58
CA GLN A 3 -21.00 -0.78 -23.63
C GLN A 3 -21.88 -1.65 -22.73
N ASN A 4 -22.64 -2.60 -23.32
CA ASN A 4 -23.50 -3.48 -22.54
C ASN A 4 -22.69 -4.36 -21.56
N ALA A 5 -21.51 -4.80 -21.96
CA ALA A 5 -20.62 -5.55 -21.09
C ALA A 5 -20.14 -4.73 -19.89
N LEU A 6 -19.79 -3.47 -20.13
CA LEU A 6 -19.41 -2.53 -19.08
C LEU A 6 -20.57 -2.27 -18.11
N ASP A 7 -21.75 -1.96 -18.62
CA ASP A 7 -22.94 -1.67 -17.82
C ASP A 7 -23.35 -2.87 -16.95
N ASP A 8 -23.32 -4.07 -17.51
CA ASP A 8 -23.59 -5.31 -16.77
C ASP A 8 -22.55 -5.57 -15.68
N TYR A 9 -21.28 -5.38 -15.98
CA TYR A 9 -20.20 -5.49 -14.99
C TYR A 9 -20.37 -4.50 -13.83
N LEU A 10 -20.64 -3.24 -14.14
CA LEU A 10 -20.82 -2.19 -13.15
C LEU A 10 -22.03 -2.43 -12.25
N LYS A 11 -23.12 -2.96 -12.82
CA LYS A 11 -24.34 -3.27 -12.09
C LYS A 11 -24.19 -4.44 -11.13
N ARG A 12 -23.45 -5.49 -11.52
CA ARG A 12 -23.44 -6.78 -10.79
C ARG A 12 -22.21 -7.00 -9.91
N ASN A 13 -21.04 -6.53 -10.31
CA ASN A 13 -19.80 -6.99 -9.71
C ASN A 13 -19.18 -6.02 -8.69
N LEU A 14 -19.57 -4.76 -8.68
CA LEU A 14 -18.94 -3.78 -7.79
C LEU A 14 -19.47 -3.81 -6.35
N THR A 15 -20.72 -4.20 -6.16
CA THR A 15 -21.34 -4.30 -4.83
C THR A 15 -20.82 -5.50 -4.02
N ILE A 16 -20.32 -6.54 -4.70
CA ILE A 16 -19.97 -7.81 -4.04
C ILE A 16 -18.52 -7.81 -3.50
N LYS A 17 -17.61 -7.07 -4.13
CA LYS A 17 -16.16 -7.19 -3.87
C LYS A 17 -15.55 -6.09 -3.00
N LEU A 18 -16.17 -4.95 -2.90
CA LEU A 18 -15.64 -3.79 -2.18
C LEU A 18 -16.59 -3.42 -1.04
N ARG A 19 -16.04 -3.29 0.17
CA ARG A 19 -16.82 -2.98 1.39
C ARG A 19 -17.01 -1.47 1.62
N ASN A 20 -16.15 -0.65 1.02
CA ASN A 20 -16.14 0.80 1.20
C ASN A 20 -16.78 1.50 0.00
N PRO A 21 -17.84 2.32 0.17
CA PRO A 21 -18.52 3.04 -0.91
C PRO A 21 -17.58 3.93 -1.74
N GLU A 22 -16.61 4.58 -1.13
CA GLU A 22 -15.63 5.42 -1.83
C GLU A 22 -14.72 4.58 -2.74
N GLN A 23 -14.26 3.42 -2.26
CA GLN A 23 -13.48 2.48 -3.08
C GLN A 23 -14.30 1.94 -4.24
N ILE A 24 -15.60 1.66 -4.03
CA ILE A 24 -16.53 1.26 -5.09
C ILE A 24 -16.60 2.34 -6.16
N GLN A 25 -16.83 3.57 -5.77
CA GLN A 25 -16.96 4.68 -6.72
C GLN A 25 -15.66 4.94 -7.47
N LYS A 26 -14.52 4.90 -6.79
CA LYS A 26 -13.20 5.06 -7.41
C LYS A 26 -12.90 3.95 -8.42
N HIS A 27 -13.21 2.71 -8.07
CA HIS A 27 -13.03 1.58 -8.98
C HIS A 27 -13.98 1.65 -10.18
N LYS A 28 -15.23 2.06 -9.96
CA LYS A 28 -16.23 2.30 -11.01
C LYS A 28 -15.72 3.33 -12.02
N SER A 29 -15.33 4.51 -11.56
CA SER A 29 -14.82 5.58 -12.42
C SER A 29 -13.55 5.16 -13.18
N ALA A 30 -12.63 4.46 -12.53
CA ALA A 30 -11.44 3.93 -13.19
C ALA A 30 -11.77 2.89 -14.27
N THR A 31 -12.70 1.97 -14.00
CA THR A 31 -13.12 0.94 -14.97
C THR A 31 -13.79 1.56 -16.17
N ILE A 32 -14.69 2.55 -15.98
CA ILE A 32 -15.33 3.30 -17.08
C ILE A 32 -14.27 3.97 -17.95
N SER A 33 -13.34 4.71 -17.34
CA SER A 33 -12.27 5.39 -18.07
C SER A 33 -11.40 4.42 -18.87
N LEU A 34 -11.03 3.26 -18.29
CA LEU A 34 -10.27 2.24 -18.99
C LEU A 34 -11.03 1.63 -20.16
N ALA A 35 -12.32 1.32 -19.99
CA ALA A 35 -13.16 0.75 -21.04
C ALA A 35 -13.39 1.72 -22.20
N GLN A 36 -13.60 3.01 -21.90
CA GLN A 36 -13.72 4.07 -22.90
C GLN A 36 -12.42 4.25 -23.69
N LYS A 37 -11.27 4.28 -22.99
CA LYS A 37 -9.96 4.37 -23.65
C LYS A 37 -9.71 3.20 -24.59
N LEU A 38 -9.92 1.95 -24.13
CA LEU A 38 -9.72 0.78 -24.98
C LEU A 38 -10.65 0.81 -26.19
N SER A 39 -11.90 1.28 -26.03
CA SER A 39 -12.87 1.32 -27.13
C SER A 39 -12.45 2.21 -28.29
N THR A 40 -11.48 3.10 -28.13
CA THR A 40 -10.92 3.91 -29.24
C THR A 40 -10.19 3.06 -30.28
N ALA A 41 -9.73 1.87 -29.89
CA ALA A 41 -9.12 0.89 -30.81
C ALA A 41 -10.17 0.03 -31.56
N PHE A 42 -11.45 0.15 -31.21
CA PHE A 42 -12.50 -0.70 -31.79
C PHE A 42 -13.21 -0.02 -32.96
N PRO A 43 -13.62 -0.77 -33.98
CA PRO A 43 -14.20 -0.21 -35.22
C PRO A 43 -15.45 0.67 -35.02
N LYS A 44 -16.26 0.35 -33.99
CA LYS A 44 -17.48 1.10 -33.63
C LYS A 44 -17.42 1.64 -32.20
N GLY A 45 -16.21 1.81 -31.65
CA GLY A 45 -16.02 2.30 -30.29
C GLY A 45 -16.78 1.47 -29.25
N MET A 46 -17.46 2.11 -28.32
CA MET A 46 -18.28 1.45 -27.30
C MET A 46 -19.43 0.60 -27.86
N LYS A 47 -19.85 0.83 -29.10
CA LYS A 47 -20.93 0.07 -29.78
C LYS A 47 -20.42 -1.19 -30.49
N THR A 48 -19.12 -1.46 -30.48
CA THR A 48 -18.54 -2.66 -31.10
C THR A 48 -19.15 -3.93 -30.46
N PRO A 49 -19.67 -4.88 -31.27
CA PRO A 49 -20.09 -6.17 -30.77
C PRO A 49 -18.92 -6.90 -30.07
N MET A 50 -19.20 -7.63 -28.99
CA MET A 50 -18.17 -8.35 -28.24
C MET A 50 -17.39 -9.36 -29.11
N LYS A 51 -18.07 -10.01 -30.02
CA LYS A 51 -17.45 -10.98 -30.96
C LYS A 51 -16.45 -10.36 -31.94
N ASP A 52 -16.52 -9.04 -32.14
CA ASP A 52 -15.68 -8.30 -33.09
C ASP A 52 -14.46 -7.68 -32.39
N VAL A 53 -14.26 -7.95 -31.09
CA VAL A 53 -13.09 -7.50 -30.33
C VAL A 53 -11.97 -8.54 -30.46
N GLU A 54 -10.93 -8.17 -31.16
CA GLU A 54 -9.79 -9.02 -31.51
C GLU A 54 -8.57 -8.80 -30.58
N THR A 55 -7.72 -9.82 -30.46
CA THR A 55 -6.50 -9.73 -29.62
C THR A 55 -5.59 -8.58 -30.04
N TYR A 56 -5.35 -8.43 -31.34
CA TYR A 56 -4.44 -7.39 -31.84
C TYR A 56 -4.89 -5.98 -31.46
N MET A 57 -6.21 -5.72 -31.46
CA MET A 57 -6.76 -4.41 -31.05
C MET A 57 -6.42 -4.10 -29.59
N VAL A 58 -6.52 -5.11 -28.71
CA VAL A 58 -6.19 -5.02 -27.30
C VAL A 58 -4.68 -4.84 -27.10
N GLU A 59 -3.87 -5.58 -27.84
CA GLU A 59 -2.42 -5.58 -27.75
C GLU A 59 -1.81 -4.26 -28.18
N GLU A 60 -2.12 -3.81 -29.40
CA GLU A 60 -1.61 -2.56 -29.97
C GLU A 60 -2.00 -1.36 -29.12
N PHE A 61 -3.27 -1.28 -28.73
CA PHE A 61 -3.73 -0.22 -27.86
C PHE A 61 -2.99 -0.23 -26.52
N ALA A 62 -2.89 -1.41 -25.87
CA ALA A 62 -2.26 -1.53 -24.57
C ALA A 62 -0.78 -1.20 -24.59
N ALA A 63 -0.09 -1.52 -25.70
CA ALA A 63 1.32 -1.21 -25.87
C ALA A 63 1.59 0.30 -25.89
N VAL A 64 0.75 1.05 -26.58
CA VAL A 64 0.86 2.51 -26.69
C VAL A 64 0.32 3.22 -25.43
N ALA A 65 -0.88 2.86 -24.98
CA ALA A 65 -1.57 3.53 -23.89
C ALA A 65 -0.93 3.30 -22.51
N TRP A 66 -0.25 2.17 -22.32
CA TRP A 66 0.36 1.78 -21.06
C TRP A 66 1.77 1.20 -21.27
N PRO A 67 2.80 2.04 -21.41
CA PRO A 67 4.19 1.60 -21.66
C PRO A 67 4.74 0.70 -20.54
N ASN A 68 4.36 0.97 -19.29
CA ASN A 68 4.78 0.15 -18.15
C ASN A 68 4.01 -1.17 -18.07
N TYR A 69 4.73 -2.30 -18.11
CA TYR A 69 4.15 -3.65 -18.14
C TYR A 69 3.24 -3.97 -16.95
N SER A 70 3.62 -3.60 -15.72
CA SER A 70 2.81 -3.84 -14.52
C SER A 70 1.49 -3.06 -14.57
N THR A 71 1.52 -1.81 -15.02
CA THR A 71 0.32 -1.00 -15.25
C THR A 71 -0.55 -1.59 -16.34
N ARG A 72 0.05 -2.02 -17.44
CA ARG A 72 -0.62 -2.67 -18.58
C ARG A 72 -1.38 -3.90 -18.13
N VAL A 73 -0.70 -4.85 -17.47
CA VAL A 73 -1.31 -6.09 -16.96
C VAL A 73 -2.44 -5.79 -15.96
N ARG A 74 -2.26 -4.85 -15.05
CA ARG A 74 -3.30 -4.45 -14.10
C ARG A 74 -4.55 -3.93 -14.82
N ASN A 75 -4.38 -3.04 -15.80
CA ASN A 75 -5.47 -2.43 -16.54
C ASN A 75 -6.19 -3.48 -17.43
N LEU A 76 -5.42 -4.33 -18.10
CA LEU A 76 -5.96 -5.44 -18.91
C LEU A 76 -6.76 -6.43 -18.06
N ARG A 77 -6.30 -6.77 -16.85
CA ARG A 77 -7.05 -7.63 -15.93
C ARG A 77 -8.38 -7.00 -15.50
N THR A 78 -8.43 -5.70 -15.34
CA THR A 78 -9.68 -4.97 -15.04
C THR A 78 -10.65 -5.05 -16.22
N LEU A 79 -10.16 -4.83 -17.44
CA LEU A 79 -10.97 -4.91 -18.67
C LEU A 79 -11.40 -6.35 -18.99
N ARG A 80 -10.52 -7.32 -18.76
CA ARG A 80 -10.88 -8.74 -18.87
C ARG A 80 -11.99 -9.14 -17.90
N ALA A 81 -12.05 -8.53 -16.70
CA ALA A 81 -13.13 -8.79 -15.78
C ALA A 81 -14.48 -8.30 -16.31
N VAL A 82 -14.51 -7.21 -17.08
CA VAL A 82 -15.68 -6.72 -17.82
C VAL A 82 -16.08 -7.74 -18.88
N TRP A 83 -15.13 -8.19 -19.71
CA TRP A 83 -15.33 -9.22 -20.74
C TRP A 83 -15.92 -10.50 -20.15
N ARG A 84 -15.27 -11.07 -19.14
CA ARG A 84 -15.70 -12.34 -18.53
C ARG A 84 -17.02 -12.24 -17.78
N SER A 85 -17.41 -11.06 -17.30
CA SER A 85 -18.73 -10.85 -16.69
C SER A 85 -19.82 -10.98 -17.75
N TRP A 86 -19.62 -10.37 -18.92
CA TRP A 86 -20.57 -10.46 -20.02
C TRP A 86 -20.67 -11.88 -20.57
N ASP A 87 -19.55 -12.54 -20.84
CA ASP A 87 -19.51 -13.91 -21.39
C ASP A 87 -20.25 -14.91 -20.49
N ARG A 88 -20.07 -14.84 -19.18
CA ARG A 88 -20.80 -15.70 -18.22
C ARG A 88 -22.29 -15.47 -18.18
N ASN A 89 -22.72 -14.25 -18.41
CA ASN A 89 -24.13 -13.87 -18.33
C ASN A 89 -24.88 -14.10 -19.66
N ASN A 90 -24.17 -14.30 -20.76
CA ASN A 90 -24.71 -14.46 -22.09
C ASN A 90 -24.37 -15.85 -22.69
N GLN A 91 -24.61 -16.92 -21.91
CA GLN A 91 -24.26 -18.30 -22.29
C GLN A 91 -24.77 -18.75 -23.68
N ARG A 92 -25.88 -18.17 -24.17
CA ARG A 92 -26.41 -18.43 -25.51
C ARG A 92 -25.60 -17.79 -26.65
N GLN A 93 -24.74 -16.80 -26.31
CA GLN A 93 -23.86 -16.09 -27.24
C GLN A 93 -22.42 -16.17 -26.75
N ARG A 94 -22.05 -17.32 -26.19
CA ARG A 94 -20.71 -17.56 -25.70
C ARG A 94 -19.67 -17.29 -26.75
N ILE A 95 -18.67 -16.50 -26.43
CA ILE A 95 -17.51 -16.26 -27.29
C ILE A 95 -16.42 -17.23 -26.85
N GLU A 96 -16.01 -18.13 -27.74
CA GLU A 96 -14.98 -19.14 -27.43
C GLU A 96 -13.61 -18.54 -27.15
N PHE A 97 -13.42 -17.32 -27.59
CA PHE A 97 -12.14 -16.65 -27.60
C PHE A 97 -12.13 -15.45 -26.61
N ASP A 98 -11.12 -15.38 -25.73
CA ASP A 98 -10.90 -14.28 -24.79
C ASP A 98 -9.68 -13.45 -25.26
N PRO A 99 -9.89 -12.25 -25.84
CA PRO A 99 -8.85 -11.46 -26.48
C PRO A 99 -7.80 -10.90 -25.51
N PHE A 100 -8.01 -11.04 -24.20
CA PHE A 100 -7.12 -10.51 -23.17
C PHE A 100 -6.10 -11.53 -22.65
N VAL A 101 -6.36 -12.85 -22.81
CA VAL A 101 -5.57 -13.89 -22.15
C VAL A 101 -4.12 -13.84 -22.55
N THR A 102 -3.86 -13.97 -23.84
CA THR A 102 -2.49 -14.00 -24.40
C THR A 102 -1.74 -12.71 -24.08
N VAL A 103 -2.40 -11.56 -24.33
CA VAL A 103 -1.79 -10.24 -24.06
C VAL A 103 -1.40 -10.08 -22.58
N ILE A 104 -2.22 -10.58 -21.66
CA ILE A 104 -1.90 -10.54 -20.23
C ILE A 104 -0.72 -11.46 -19.91
N GLN A 105 -0.69 -12.68 -20.47
CA GLN A 105 0.37 -13.67 -20.22
C GLN A 105 1.73 -13.16 -20.72
N ASP A 106 1.78 -12.67 -21.95
CA ASP A 106 3.00 -12.14 -22.57
C ASP A 106 3.57 -10.95 -21.78
N ASN A 107 2.69 -10.02 -21.38
CA ASN A 107 3.12 -8.89 -20.57
C ASN A 107 3.50 -9.29 -19.14
N GLN A 108 2.95 -10.36 -18.57
CA GLN A 108 3.39 -10.90 -17.28
C GLN A 108 4.80 -11.49 -17.35
N GLY A 109 5.14 -12.23 -18.39
CA GLY A 109 6.50 -12.71 -18.63
C GLY A 109 7.51 -11.56 -18.69
N ARG A 110 7.16 -10.47 -19.38
CA ARG A 110 7.99 -9.27 -19.48
C ARG A 110 8.16 -8.52 -18.15
N ILE A 111 7.16 -8.53 -17.25
CA ILE A 111 7.30 -7.97 -15.91
C ILE A 111 8.42 -8.67 -15.15
N GLN A 112 8.47 -10.00 -15.17
CA GLN A 112 9.49 -10.79 -14.47
C GLN A 112 10.91 -10.45 -14.96
N LEU A 113 11.06 -10.07 -16.23
CA LEU A 113 12.36 -9.69 -16.82
C LEU A 113 12.76 -8.24 -16.52
N HIS A 114 11.79 -7.35 -16.24
CA HIS A 114 11.99 -5.91 -16.10
C HIS A 114 11.52 -5.36 -14.75
N GLU A 115 11.30 -6.21 -13.75
CA GLU A 115 10.91 -5.72 -12.43
C GLU A 115 12.02 -4.85 -11.82
N THR A 116 11.73 -3.56 -11.74
CA THR A 116 12.41 -2.66 -10.82
C THR A 116 11.84 -2.92 -9.43
N ASN A 117 12.37 -3.90 -8.72
CA ASN A 117 11.99 -4.18 -7.35
C ASN A 117 12.32 -2.97 -6.47
N ARG A 118 11.35 -2.54 -5.68
CA ARG A 118 11.62 -1.54 -4.65
C ARG A 118 12.57 -2.14 -3.63
N ARG A 119 13.62 -1.40 -3.31
CA ARG A 119 14.62 -1.79 -2.34
C ARG A 119 14.48 -1.06 -1.01
N SER A 120 15.17 -1.54 -0.01
CA SER A 120 15.40 -0.85 1.25
C SER A 120 16.30 0.37 1.06
N PHE A 121 16.26 1.29 2.00
CA PHE A 121 17.27 2.33 2.12
C PHE A 121 18.59 1.71 2.59
N THR A 122 19.71 2.18 2.05
CA THR A 122 21.01 2.02 2.70
C THR A 122 21.06 2.82 4.00
N PRO A 123 22.02 2.56 4.90
CA PRO A 123 22.16 3.35 6.13
C PRO A 123 22.31 4.83 5.87
N GLN A 124 23.11 5.19 4.90
CA GLN A 124 23.34 6.59 4.53
C GLN A 124 22.09 7.25 3.98
N GLU A 125 21.35 6.58 3.09
CA GLU A 125 20.07 7.07 2.58
C GLU A 125 19.02 7.19 3.71
N PHE A 126 19.00 6.22 4.62
CA PHE A 126 18.09 6.31 5.77
C PHE A 126 18.44 7.48 6.68
N LYS A 127 19.72 7.73 6.95
CA LYS A 127 20.19 8.90 7.69
C LYS A 127 19.78 10.21 7.03
N HIS A 128 19.92 10.30 5.70
CA HIS A 128 19.44 11.46 4.93
C HIS A 128 17.93 11.65 5.00
N PHE A 129 17.16 10.56 4.82
CA PHE A 129 15.71 10.60 4.98
C PHE A 129 15.33 11.07 6.39
N TYR A 130 15.96 10.51 7.41
CA TYR A 130 15.68 10.84 8.82
C TYR A 130 15.96 12.31 9.13
N ALA A 131 17.11 12.83 8.71
CA ALA A 131 17.43 14.24 8.86
C ALA A 131 16.42 15.14 8.10
N SER A 132 16.04 14.75 6.89
CA SER A 132 15.07 15.48 6.08
C SER A 132 13.69 15.50 6.72
N ILE A 133 13.20 14.35 7.24
CA ILE A 133 11.86 14.25 7.83
C ILE A 133 11.78 14.95 9.19
N LEU A 134 12.86 14.99 9.98
CA LEU A 134 12.91 15.75 11.22
C LEU A 134 12.77 17.27 10.98
N ASN A 135 13.24 17.74 9.83
CA ASN A 135 13.12 19.15 9.42
C ASN A 135 11.81 19.45 8.65
N GLU A 136 10.90 18.49 8.50
CA GLU A 136 9.58 18.74 7.88
C GLU A 136 8.75 19.68 8.79
N PRO A 137 8.34 20.86 8.30
CA PRO A 137 7.59 21.82 9.11
C PRO A 137 6.17 21.36 9.45
N ASN A 138 5.62 20.43 8.69
CA ASN A 138 4.30 19.88 8.96
C ASN A 138 4.40 18.66 9.89
N GLU A 139 3.98 18.84 11.15
CA GLU A 139 4.07 17.82 12.20
C GLU A 139 3.34 16.51 11.84
N GLU A 140 2.19 16.58 11.15
CA GLU A 140 1.47 15.36 10.74
C GLU A 140 2.29 14.53 9.73
N ILE A 141 2.90 15.18 8.73
CA ILE A 141 3.75 14.50 7.73
C ILE A 141 5.01 13.94 8.37
N LYS A 142 5.64 14.72 9.26
CA LYS A 142 6.80 14.28 10.06
C LYS A 142 6.48 13.00 10.82
N LEU A 143 5.43 13.02 11.63
CA LEU A 143 5.04 11.87 12.45
C LEU A 143 4.60 10.66 11.61
N ILE A 144 3.88 10.86 10.53
CA ILE A 144 3.51 9.76 9.61
C ILE A 144 4.78 9.11 9.04
N GLY A 145 5.76 9.90 8.60
CA GLY A 145 7.04 9.40 8.12
C GLY A 145 7.82 8.62 9.19
N LEU A 146 7.88 9.15 10.41
CA LEU A 146 8.52 8.49 11.54
C LEU A 146 7.81 7.18 11.94
N ILE A 147 6.47 7.17 12.02
CA ILE A 147 5.71 5.93 12.29
C ILE A 147 6.00 4.87 11.23
N MET A 148 6.09 5.25 9.97
CA MET A 148 6.45 4.32 8.89
C MET A 148 7.87 3.75 9.09
N ALA A 149 8.82 4.60 9.47
CA ALA A 149 10.21 4.22 9.66
C ALA A 149 10.41 3.31 10.88
N TYR A 150 9.76 3.65 12.01
CA TYR A 150 9.93 2.94 13.28
C TYR A 150 9.05 1.71 13.43
N CYS A 151 7.85 1.70 12.83
CA CYS A 151 6.89 0.59 12.98
C CYS A 151 6.76 -0.28 11.72
N GLY A 152 7.46 0.05 10.63
CA GLY A 152 7.31 -0.64 9.36
C GLY A 152 5.89 -0.57 8.79
N ALA A 153 5.07 0.38 9.24
CA ALA A 153 3.69 0.54 8.84
C ALA A 153 3.58 1.14 7.43
N PRO A 154 2.60 0.72 6.59
CA PRO A 154 2.29 1.43 5.36
C PRO A 154 1.74 2.82 5.65
N THR A 155 1.90 3.73 4.68
CA THR A 155 1.41 5.12 4.75
C THR A 155 -0.07 5.23 5.15
N GLY A 156 -0.92 4.30 4.66
CA GLY A 156 -2.36 4.31 4.99
C GLY A 156 -2.66 3.90 6.42
N GLU A 157 -1.86 2.99 6.99
CA GLU A 157 -2.01 2.58 8.39
C GLU A 157 -1.46 3.66 9.32
N ALA A 158 -0.28 4.21 9.02
CA ALA A 158 0.32 5.28 9.80
C ALA A 158 -0.55 6.55 9.83
N GLY A 159 -1.02 7.00 8.64
CA GLY A 159 -1.85 8.20 8.57
C GLY A 159 -3.28 8.03 9.10
N GLY A 160 -3.83 6.82 9.04
CA GLY A 160 -5.22 6.57 9.44
C GLY A 160 -5.42 6.25 10.92
N LEU A 161 -4.50 6.60 11.81
CA LEU A 161 -4.64 6.37 13.25
C LEU A 161 -5.68 7.30 13.88
N GLN A 162 -6.46 6.78 14.83
CA GLN A 162 -7.35 7.54 15.70
C GLN A 162 -6.69 7.79 17.06
N ARG A 163 -7.20 8.77 17.82
CA ARG A 163 -6.62 9.16 19.12
C ARG A 163 -6.43 7.97 20.07
N HIS A 164 -7.39 7.07 20.15
CA HIS A 164 -7.31 5.92 21.04
C HIS A 164 -6.50 4.74 20.50
N ASP A 165 -6.04 4.81 19.26
CA ASP A 165 -5.09 3.83 18.70
C ASP A 165 -3.66 4.09 19.22
N VAL A 166 -3.39 5.27 19.77
CA VAL A 166 -2.05 5.69 20.21
C VAL A 166 -2.03 5.94 21.71
N MET A 167 -1.42 5.03 22.43
CA MET A 167 -1.24 5.10 23.87
C MET A 167 0.20 5.51 24.18
N VAL A 168 0.39 6.79 24.58
CA VAL A 168 1.73 7.35 24.88
C VAL A 168 2.08 7.33 26.36
N SER A 169 1.18 6.82 27.20
CA SER A 169 1.34 6.71 28.65
C SER A 169 1.05 5.29 29.13
N GLY A 170 1.33 4.99 30.39
CA GLY A 170 1.13 3.67 30.98
C GLY A 170 2.40 2.83 31.01
N LYS A 171 2.26 1.57 31.45
CA LYS A 171 3.39 0.66 31.67
C LYS A 171 4.15 0.32 30.38
N VAL A 172 3.44 0.16 29.26
CA VAL A 172 4.00 -0.05 27.94
C VAL A 172 3.22 0.80 26.95
N PRO A 173 3.79 1.91 26.45
CA PRO A 173 3.21 2.71 25.36
C PRO A 173 3.15 1.91 24.08
N TYR A 174 2.12 2.15 23.23
CA TYR A 174 1.94 1.39 21.99
C TYR A 174 1.10 2.12 20.93
N ILE A 175 1.18 1.65 19.69
CA ILE A 175 0.22 1.93 18.63
C ILE A 175 -0.57 0.64 18.33
N TRP A 176 -1.90 0.77 18.24
CA TRP A 176 -2.78 -0.30 17.82
C TRP A 176 -3.23 -0.09 16.37
N PHE A 177 -2.66 -0.86 15.46
CA PHE A 177 -3.10 -0.89 14.06
C PHE A 177 -4.28 -1.84 13.93
N ARG A 178 -5.48 -1.30 13.67
CA ARG A 178 -6.75 -2.04 13.59
C ARG A 178 -7.69 -1.47 12.54
N ASP A 179 -8.72 -2.23 12.17
CA ASP A 179 -9.81 -1.72 11.34
C ASP A 179 -10.74 -0.80 12.14
N HIS A 180 -11.19 0.26 11.50
CA HIS A 180 -12.27 1.14 11.98
C HIS A 180 -13.00 1.78 10.79
N LYS A 181 -14.07 2.57 11.06
CA LYS A 181 -14.94 3.13 10.01
C LYS A 181 -14.20 3.91 8.90
N ASP A 182 -13.14 4.61 9.25
CA ASP A 182 -12.38 5.47 8.32
C ASP A 182 -11.17 4.76 7.71
N ARG A 183 -10.81 3.57 8.22
CA ARG A 183 -9.66 2.79 7.75
C ARG A 183 -9.94 1.30 7.80
N ILE A 184 -9.96 0.68 6.63
CA ILE A 184 -9.99 -0.77 6.48
C ILE A 184 -8.63 -1.24 6.00
N MET A 185 -8.00 -2.11 6.77
CA MET A 185 -6.72 -2.70 6.38
C MET A 185 -6.89 -3.64 5.19
N GLY A 186 -5.83 -3.80 4.40
CA GLY A 186 -5.84 -4.68 3.23
C GLY A 186 -6.04 -6.15 3.61
N LYS A 187 -6.58 -6.96 2.67
CA LYS A 187 -6.89 -8.39 2.88
C LYS A 187 -5.72 -9.25 3.39
N ARG A 188 -4.48 -8.81 3.19
CA ARG A 188 -3.26 -9.49 3.63
C ARG A 188 -2.66 -8.85 4.88
N ARG A 189 -3.48 -8.13 5.63
CA ARG A 189 -3.07 -7.38 6.82
C ARG A 189 -3.89 -7.82 8.01
N GLN A 190 -3.22 -7.93 9.15
CA GLN A 190 -3.86 -8.25 10.44
C GLN A 190 -3.72 -7.08 11.41
N GLN A 191 -4.67 -7.00 12.33
CA GLN A 191 -4.61 -6.08 13.46
C GLN A 191 -3.42 -6.45 14.35
N ARG A 192 -2.79 -5.45 14.93
CA ARG A 192 -1.62 -5.67 15.79
C ARG A 192 -1.33 -4.50 16.70
N ILE A 193 -0.66 -4.77 17.76
CA ILE A 193 -0.12 -3.78 18.69
C ILE A 193 1.40 -3.73 18.49
N VAL A 194 1.92 -2.50 18.31
CA VAL A 194 3.36 -2.25 18.16
C VAL A 194 3.79 -1.35 19.31
N PRO A 195 4.72 -1.81 20.15
CA PRO A 195 5.26 -0.98 21.23
C PRO A 195 5.90 0.31 20.70
N LEU A 196 5.72 1.37 21.42
CA LEU A 196 6.40 2.64 21.18
C LEU A 196 7.66 2.73 22.05
N ILE A 197 8.77 3.05 21.40
CA ILE A 197 10.06 3.30 22.03
C ILE A 197 10.55 4.69 21.65
N GLU A 198 11.49 5.23 22.38
CA GLU A 198 12.14 6.51 22.05
C GLU A 198 12.96 6.38 20.74
N PRO A 199 13.09 7.43 19.92
CA PRO A 199 12.54 8.78 20.13
C PRO A 199 11.10 8.97 19.62
N LEU A 200 10.50 7.97 18.89
CA LEU A 200 9.14 8.09 18.34
C LEU A 200 8.10 8.36 19.44
N LEU A 201 8.25 7.72 20.59
CA LEU A 201 7.36 7.94 21.74
C LEU A 201 7.36 9.41 22.19
N GLY A 202 8.54 10.02 22.30
CA GLY A 202 8.70 11.44 22.65
C GLY A 202 7.97 12.34 21.65
N PHE A 203 8.24 12.19 20.37
CA PHE A 203 7.58 12.98 19.31
C PHE A 203 6.05 12.85 19.33
N LEU A 204 5.52 11.64 19.53
CA LEU A 204 4.07 11.44 19.61
C LEU A 204 3.48 12.04 20.88
N ARG A 205 4.19 11.96 22.01
CA ARG A 205 3.76 12.55 23.28
C ARG A 205 3.69 14.08 23.17
N ASP A 206 4.72 14.69 22.61
CA ASP A 206 4.77 16.14 22.42
C ASP A 206 3.64 16.61 21.52
N TYR A 207 3.45 15.99 20.36
CA TYR A 207 2.36 16.33 19.44
C TYR A 207 0.99 16.18 20.09
N LEU A 208 0.72 15.03 20.75
CA LEU A 208 -0.57 14.78 21.38
C LEU A 208 -0.86 15.70 22.58
N SER A 209 0.15 16.36 23.15
CA SER A 209 -0.02 17.38 24.18
C SER A 209 -0.47 18.74 23.61
N THR A 210 -0.26 18.97 22.31
CA THR A 210 -0.62 20.24 21.64
C THR A 210 -1.99 20.22 20.96
N VAL A 211 -2.64 19.05 20.88
CA VAL A 211 -3.92 18.88 20.17
C VAL A 211 -4.98 18.32 21.11
N GLU A 212 -6.19 18.88 21.04
CA GLU A 212 -7.36 18.37 21.76
C GLU A 212 -8.13 17.42 20.82
N LEU A 213 -8.13 16.13 21.15
CA LEU A 213 -8.76 15.09 20.32
C LEU A 213 -9.66 14.19 21.16
N ASN A 214 -10.86 13.94 20.68
CA ASN A 214 -11.73 12.92 21.23
C ASN A 214 -11.23 11.52 20.84
N LYS A 215 -11.72 10.50 21.52
CA LYS A 215 -11.29 9.11 21.37
C LYS A 215 -11.25 8.61 19.92
N ASN A 216 -12.21 8.99 19.11
CA ASN A 216 -12.34 8.52 17.72
C ASN A 216 -11.89 9.53 16.68
N ASP A 217 -11.34 10.66 17.09
CA ASP A 217 -10.83 11.64 16.15
C ASP A 217 -9.53 11.14 15.51
N PRO A 218 -9.32 11.44 14.20
CA PRO A 218 -8.06 11.15 13.56
C PRO A 218 -6.94 11.95 14.24
N ILE A 219 -5.82 11.31 14.55
CA ILE A 219 -4.66 12.04 15.13
C ILE A 219 -4.01 12.97 14.09
N PHE A 220 -4.24 12.73 12.82
CA PHE A 220 -3.76 13.53 11.70
C PHE A 220 -4.94 14.06 10.90
N PRO A 221 -5.63 15.13 11.33
CA PRO A 221 -6.86 15.62 10.70
C PRO A 221 -6.67 16.07 9.25
N THR A 222 -5.50 16.63 8.90
CA THR A 222 -5.23 17.13 7.55
C THR A 222 -4.82 16.03 6.59
N TYR A 223 -3.90 15.16 7.02
CA TYR A 223 -3.28 14.14 6.16
C TYR A 223 -3.73 12.71 6.48
N GLY A 224 -4.45 12.50 7.55
CA GLY A 224 -4.87 11.16 8.01
C GLY A 224 -6.08 10.63 7.27
N VAL A 225 -7.13 11.43 7.16
CA VAL A 225 -8.45 11.05 6.62
C VAL A 225 -8.92 12.03 5.55
N GLY A 226 -9.86 11.58 4.70
CA GLY A 226 -10.46 12.40 3.65
C GLY A 226 -10.04 12.00 2.24
N LYS A 227 -10.80 12.51 1.27
CA LYS A 227 -10.76 12.07 -0.14
C LYS A 227 -9.38 12.19 -0.80
N HIS A 228 -8.60 13.19 -0.44
CA HIS A 228 -7.29 13.45 -1.04
C HIS A 228 -6.10 13.15 -0.11
N SER A 229 -6.35 12.82 1.15
CA SER A 229 -5.31 12.64 2.17
C SER A 229 -4.23 11.63 1.77
N SER A 230 -4.60 10.50 1.18
CA SER A 230 -3.65 9.46 0.74
C SER A 230 -2.70 9.94 -0.36
N SER A 231 -3.19 10.69 -1.36
CA SER A 231 -2.36 11.20 -2.45
C SER A 231 -1.47 12.35 -1.99
N GLU A 232 -2.01 13.27 -1.20
CA GLU A 232 -1.23 14.39 -0.67
C GLU A 232 -0.15 13.93 0.30
N ARG A 233 -0.46 13.01 1.20
CA ARG A 233 0.50 12.36 2.09
C ARG A 233 1.64 11.70 1.32
N SER A 234 1.29 10.94 0.28
CA SER A 234 2.29 10.29 -0.58
C SER A 234 3.17 11.30 -1.33
N LYS A 235 2.59 12.40 -1.83
CA LYS A 235 3.36 13.47 -2.49
C LYS A 235 4.33 14.14 -1.53
N LYS A 236 3.88 14.48 -0.32
CA LYS A 236 4.72 15.12 0.71
C LYS A 236 5.88 14.23 1.12
N LEU A 237 5.61 12.97 1.47
CA LEU A 237 6.66 12.01 1.82
C LEU A 237 7.62 11.72 0.66
N ASN A 238 7.13 11.70 -0.58
CA ASN A 238 8.00 11.54 -1.75
C ASN A 238 9.00 12.68 -1.92
N LYS A 239 8.71 13.90 -1.47
CA LYS A 239 9.69 15.02 -1.55
C LYS A 239 10.98 14.68 -0.82
N HIS A 240 10.88 14.10 0.39
CA HIS A 240 12.04 13.69 1.18
C HIS A 240 12.87 12.61 0.49
N ILE A 241 12.23 11.78 -0.36
CA ILE A 241 12.85 10.69 -1.09
C ILE A 241 13.37 11.15 -2.46
N MET A 242 12.65 12.07 -3.12
CA MET A 242 13.08 12.57 -4.44
C MET A 242 14.39 13.35 -4.38
N ASN A 243 14.68 14.03 -3.29
CA ASN A 243 15.96 14.69 -3.10
C ASN A 243 17.09 13.65 -3.08
N MET A 244 16.89 12.55 -2.34
CA MET A 244 17.85 11.45 -2.33
C MET A 244 18.02 10.76 -3.69
N ARG A 245 16.92 10.59 -4.46
CA ARG A 245 16.99 9.99 -5.80
C ARG A 245 17.87 10.81 -6.74
N ARG A 246 17.87 12.13 -6.63
CA ARG A 246 18.76 13.00 -7.41
C ARG A 246 20.21 12.80 -7.02
N ASP A 247 20.47 12.60 -5.74
CA ASP A 247 21.81 12.44 -5.21
C ASP A 247 22.40 11.04 -5.51
N PHE A 248 21.53 10.02 -5.57
CA PHE A 248 21.91 8.61 -5.74
C PHE A 248 21.39 7.97 -7.04
N ASP A 249 20.78 8.74 -7.95
CA ASP A 249 20.22 8.29 -9.25
C ASP A 249 19.38 7.00 -9.17
N ASP A 250 18.54 6.86 -8.16
CA ASP A 250 17.79 5.63 -7.91
C ASP A 250 16.27 5.85 -7.89
N SER A 251 15.61 5.29 -8.93
CA SER A 251 14.14 5.31 -9.06
C SER A 251 13.41 4.25 -8.21
N GLN A 252 14.13 3.32 -7.57
CA GLN A 252 13.55 2.20 -6.82
C GLN A 252 13.10 2.60 -5.41
N LEU A 253 13.59 3.72 -4.88
CA LEU A 253 13.19 4.24 -3.58
C LEU A 253 11.80 4.87 -3.62
N SER A 254 11.04 4.68 -2.55
CA SER A 254 9.71 5.25 -2.34
C SER A 254 9.39 5.27 -0.83
N PRO A 255 8.32 5.93 -0.36
CA PRO A 255 7.90 5.83 1.04
C PRO A 255 7.71 4.38 1.51
N TYR A 256 7.33 3.46 0.61
CA TYR A 256 7.21 2.05 0.93
C TYR A 256 8.56 1.39 1.24
N SER A 257 9.66 1.94 0.76
CA SER A 257 11.02 1.47 1.08
C SER A 257 11.35 1.53 2.58
N LEU A 258 10.74 2.45 3.34
CA LEU A 258 10.84 2.48 4.81
C LEU A 258 10.42 1.16 5.46
N ARG A 259 9.38 0.54 4.89
CA ARG A 259 8.92 -0.76 5.36
C ARG A 259 9.88 -1.89 5.02
N HIS A 260 10.53 -1.86 3.85
CA HIS A 260 11.60 -2.80 3.52
C HIS A 260 12.78 -2.61 4.46
N THR A 261 13.19 -1.36 4.71
CA THR A 261 14.26 -1.02 5.66
C THR A 261 13.95 -1.52 7.08
N PHE A 262 12.71 -1.38 7.56
CA PHE A 262 12.32 -1.94 8.85
C PHE A 262 12.50 -3.47 8.88
N LYS A 263 12.10 -4.17 7.83
CA LYS A 263 12.26 -5.61 7.71
C LYS A 263 13.74 -6.02 7.77
N ASP A 264 14.60 -5.32 7.05
CA ASP A 264 16.02 -5.63 7.00
C ASP A 264 16.68 -5.35 8.36
N ARG A 265 16.32 -4.25 9.04
CA ARG A 265 16.79 -3.98 10.42
C ARG A 265 16.34 -5.06 11.40
N ALA A 266 15.09 -5.52 11.29
CA ALA A 266 14.60 -6.62 12.11
C ALA A 266 15.40 -7.92 11.88
N ALA A 267 15.75 -8.22 10.62
CA ALA A 267 16.60 -9.36 10.30
C ALA A 267 18.01 -9.20 10.86
N MET A 268 18.61 -8.01 10.78
CA MET A 268 19.93 -7.70 11.35
C MET A 268 19.92 -7.79 12.88
N ALA A 269 18.85 -7.34 13.54
CA ALA A 269 18.61 -7.49 14.96
C ALA A 269 18.28 -8.94 15.36
N ARG A 270 18.31 -9.89 14.41
CA ARG A 270 17.99 -11.30 14.62
C ARG A 270 16.58 -11.53 15.21
N VAL A 271 15.65 -10.63 14.92
CA VAL A 271 14.24 -10.78 15.32
C VAL A 271 13.64 -11.97 14.58
N PRO A 272 12.94 -12.89 15.26
CA PRO A 272 12.28 -14.02 14.61
C PRO A 272 11.33 -13.57 13.49
N SER A 273 11.32 -14.26 12.35
CA SER A 273 10.48 -13.91 11.20
C SER A 273 9.01 -13.78 11.56
N SER A 274 8.49 -14.65 12.43
CA SER A 274 7.10 -14.59 12.89
C SER A 274 6.77 -13.30 13.67
N VAL A 275 7.72 -12.82 14.47
CA VAL A 275 7.59 -11.55 15.22
C VAL A 275 7.67 -10.38 14.24
N THR A 276 8.63 -10.41 13.32
CA THR A 276 8.77 -9.38 12.28
C THR A 276 7.49 -9.28 11.44
N GLU A 277 6.94 -10.39 11.00
CA GLU A 277 5.68 -10.44 10.25
C GLU A 277 4.50 -9.91 11.08
N TYR A 278 4.43 -10.27 12.36
CA TYR A 278 3.43 -9.72 13.28
C TYR A 278 3.55 -8.20 13.39
N LEU A 279 4.73 -7.66 13.74
CA LEU A 279 4.97 -6.21 13.86
C LEU A 279 4.64 -5.46 12.57
N MET A 280 4.95 -6.06 11.43
CA MET A 280 4.62 -5.52 10.12
C MET A 280 3.14 -5.76 9.71
N GLY A 281 2.40 -6.61 10.40
CA GLY A 281 1.00 -6.95 10.12
C GLY A 281 0.84 -7.80 8.86
N HIS A 282 1.76 -8.69 8.53
CA HIS A 282 1.59 -9.67 7.47
C HIS A 282 0.71 -10.83 7.94
N VAL A 283 -0.16 -11.33 7.05
CA VAL A 283 -0.96 -12.53 7.30
C VAL A 283 -0.21 -13.73 6.72
N SER A 284 0.39 -14.51 7.59
CA SER A 284 0.96 -15.83 7.29
C SER A 284 0.53 -16.84 8.37
N LYS A 285 0.78 -18.12 8.16
CA LYS A 285 0.49 -19.13 9.19
C LYS A 285 1.31 -18.92 10.47
N GLU A 286 2.53 -18.42 10.32
CA GLU A 286 3.44 -18.14 11.44
C GLU A 286 3.05 -16.87 12.18
N SER A 287 2.73 -15.79 11.46
CA SER A 287 2.27 -14.56 12.08
C SER A 287 0.92 -14.70 12.76
N SER A 288 0.04 -15.59 12.27
CA SER A 288 -1.24 -15.90 12.93
C SER A 288 -1.03 -16.53 14.31
N LYS A 289 -0.07 -17.45 14.44
CA LYS A 289 0.30 -18.02 15.76
C LYS A 289 0.88 -16.97 16.71
N THR A 290 1.69 -16.05 16.18
CA THR A 290 2.23 -14.93 16.96
C THR A 290 1.10 -13.98 17.38
N HIS A 291 0.12 -13.75 16.50
CA HIS A 291 -1.07 -12.96 16.84
C HIS A 291 -1.90 -13.61 17.95
N GLU A 292 -2.11 -14.93 17.90
CA GLU A 292 -2.79 -15.67 18.97
C GLU A 292 -2.03 -15.57 20.31
N LYS A 293 -0.69 -15.65 20.27
CA LYS A 293 0.17 -15.51 21.47
C LYS A 293 0.08 -14.12 22.10
N TYR A 294 0.14 -13.05 21.28
CA TYR A 294 0.19 -11.69 21.79
C TYR A 294 -1.18 -10.99 21.81
N GLY A 295 -2.14 -11.48 21.02
CA GLY A 295 -3.53 -11.00 21.01
C GLY A 295 -3.70 -9.50 20.74
N THR A 296 -4.77 -8.94 21.28
CA THR A 296 -5.08 -7.50 21.28
C THR A 296 -4.81 -6.85 22.64
N GLY A 297 -4.13 -7.55 23.55
CA GLY A 297 -3.76 -7.06 24.86
C GLY A 297 -2.58 -6.06 24.84
N LEU A 298 -2.14 -5.65 26.02
CA LEU A 298 -0.93 -4.84 26.15
C LEU A 298 0.27 -5.60 25.57
N PRO A 299 1.18 -4.91 24.86
CA PRO A 299 2.37 -5.55 24.32
C PRO A 299 3.20 -6.14 25.47
N PRO A 300 3.61 -7.40 25.36
CA PRO A 300 4.49 -7.98 26.35
C PRO A 300 5.89 -7.34 26.29
N LYS A 301 6.63 -7.44 27.37
CA LYS A 301 8.01 -6.95 27.46
C LYS A 301 8.87 -7.46 26.29
N GLU A 302 8.69 -8.71 25.90
CA GLU A 302 9.37 -9.36 24.78
C GLU A 302 9.25 -8.55 23.46
N LEU A 303 8.08 -7.96 23.15
CA LEU A 303 7.93 -7.11 21.96
C LEU A 303 8.64 -5.77 22.12
N VAL A 304 8.73 -5.23 23.33
CA VAL A 304 9.50 -4.02 23.60
C VAL A 304 10.98 -4.28 23.37
N ASP A 305 11.50 -5.41 23.89
CA ASP A 305 12.89 -5.79 23.74
C ASP A 305 13.26 -5.96 22.24
N TRP A 306 12.38 -6.59 21.44
CA TRP A 306 12.57 -6.68 19.98
C TRP A 306 12.55 -5.33 19.27
N MET A 307 11.63 -4.45 19.65
CA MET A 307 11.58 -3.09 19.06
C MET A 307 12.83 -2.30 19.42
N THR A 308 13.34 -2.42 20.63
CA THR A 308 14.58 -1.80 21.06
C THR A 308 15.78 -2.32 20.27
N ALA A 309 15.89 -3.63 20.09
CA ALA A 309 16.96 -4.23 19.28
C ALA A 309 16.93 -3.76 17.81
N ILE A 310 15.73 -3.63 17.20
CA ILE A 310 15.58 -3.07 15.85
C ILE A 310 16.05 -1.62 15.78
N GLN A 311 15.80 -0.84 16.83
CA GLN A 311 16.21 0.56 16.91
C GLN A 311 17.73 0.70 17.07
N GLU A 312 18.35 -0.10 17.90
CA GLU A 312 19.80 -0.09 18.15
C GLU A 312 20.60 -0.35 16.85
N VAL A 313 20.11 -1.26 15.98
CA VAL A 313 20.71 -1.46 14.64
C VAL A 313 20.69 -0.18 13.82
N GLN A 314 19.65 0.64 13.96
CA GLN A 314 19.56 1.93 13.27
C GLN A 314 20.58 2.94 13.76
N ASP A 315 20.73 3.04 15.08
CA ASP A 315 21.54 4.11 15.73
C ASP A 315 23.04 3.83 15.63
N HIS A 316 23.44 2.56 15.63
CA HIS A 316 24.84 2.14 15.59
C HIS A 316 25.45 1.95 14.20
N GLY A 317 24.65 2.08 13.13
CA GLY A 317 25.17 2.11 11.75
C GLY A 317 25.90 0.84 11.30
N HIS A 318 25.79 -0.27 12.02
CA HIS A 318 26.46 -1.53 11.70
C HIS A 318 25.73 -2.27 10.56
N PHE A 319 25.83 -1.73 9.37
CA PHE A 319 25.69 -2.52 8.16
C PHE A 319 27.08 -3.10 7.87
N HIS A 320 27.28 -4.37 8.21
CA HIS A 320 28.47 -5.09 7.79
C HIS A 320 28.51 -5.16 6.27
N GLY A 321 29.47 -4.46 5.67
CA GLY A 321 29.68 -4.45 4.24
C GLY A 321 30.70 -3.42 3.79
N ASP A 322 31.80 -3.24 4.55
CA ASP A 322 33.04 -2.67 4.07
C ASP A 322 34.21 -3.44 4.72
N GLU A 323 34.55 -4.58 4.12
CA GLU A 323 35.87 -5.16 4.06
C GLU A 323 36.17 -5.58 2.62
#